data_c22e647cee0fc5eac647c839e264e7ce
#
_entry.id   c22e647cee0fc5eac647c839e264e7ce
#
_cell.length_a   1.000
_cell.length_b   1.000
_cell.length_c   1.000
_cell.angle_alpha   90.00
_cell.angle_beta   90.00
_cell.angle_gamma   90.00
#
_symmetry.space_group_name_H-M   'P 1'
#
loop_
_entity.id
_entity.type
_entity.pdbx_description
1 polymer ?
#
loop_
_entity_poly.entity_id
_entity_poly.type
_entity_poly.pdbx_seq_one_letter_code
_entity_poly.pdbx_strand_id
1 'polypeptide(L)'
;MKVVDKRLLFINSTDRVSGTIENFMIEIPPHLLHKEKHQRMRIILNDVILPFTWYSVQPSNSTLQVTEHIGNPPAAYITTVTLTPGSYHVLQLRDHLMAQLNAALYHSYTVVFDETSAKFTFTSNNIVHSSMDVLGFGANSAHKLLGFKADSQNTFSTNTLVSSGAINMMFTDAVFLHCDLPNTNVNKGVGERESFHVSNAFAKLAVNTSPFNTIIYQNTNDDYLINVPDSHLQNMRFTLKTLNHDIITLNDEYSFTLKLEVLEDDEKQIVQQNMALGELLKLLILQMRTLKSTQ
;
A
#
# COMPACT_ATOMS: atom_id res chain seq x y z
N MET A 1 -6.41 22.07 -22.35
CA MET A 1 -7.01 22.37 -21.03
C MET A 1 -6.08 23.22 -20.22
N LYS A 2 -6.54 24.34 -19.70
CA LYS A 2 -5.77 25.27 -18.87
C LYS A 2 -6.18 25.11 -17.41
N VAL A 3 -5.22 25.11 -16.48
CA VAL A 3 -5.50 25.15 -15.04
C VAL A 3 -5.90 26.60 -14.71
N VAL A 4 -7.09 26.80 -14.19
CA VAL A 4 -7.66 28.11 -13.84
C VAL A 4 -7.66 28.39 -12.35
N ASP A 5 -7.65 27.31 -11.52
CA ASP A 5 -7.58 27.43 -10.07
C ASP A 5 -6.81 26.24 -9.47
N LYS A 6 -6.11 26.49 -8.35
CA LYS A 6 -5.35 25.49 -7.58
C LYS A 6 -5.63 25.68 -6.10
N ARG A 7 -5.95 24.57 -5.43
CA ARG A 7 -6.21 24.53 -3.99
C ARG A 7 -5.42 23.40 -3.36
N LEU A 8 -4.93 23.59 -2.16
CA LEU A 8 -4.26 22.55 -1.38
C LEU A 8 -5.16 22.13 -0.23
N LEU A 9 -5.28 20.84 -0.05
CA LEU A 9 -5.97 20.21 1.06
C LEU A 9 -4.96 19.38 1.84
N PHE A 10 -4.63 19.84 3.05
CA PHE A 10 -3.78 19.10 3.99
C PHE A 10 -4.66 18.13 4.77
N ILE A 11 -4.30 16.87 4.75
CA ILE A 11 -5.06 15.78 5.40
C ILE A 11 -4.12 15.10 6.40
N ASN A 12 -4.59 15.00 7.63
CA ASN A 12 -3.98 14.14 8.63
C ASN A 12 -4.95 12.98 8.92
N SER A 13 -4.46 11.78 9.15
CA SER A 13 -5.31 10.66 9.53
C SER A 13 -6.09 10.87 10.83
N THR A 14 -5.70 11.86 11.66
CA THR A 14 -6.48 12.35 12.81
C THR A 14 -7.78 13.06 12.42
N ASP A 15 -7.86 13.62 11.20
CA ASP A 15 -9.04 14.37 10.70
C ASP A 15 -10.16 13.44 10.24
N ARG A 16 -10.00 12.13 10.45
CA ARG A 16 -10.99 11.12 10.06
C ARG A 16 -12.32 11.32 10.75
N VAL A 17 -13.41 11.29 9.98
CA VAL A 17 -14.77 11.27 10.51
C VAL A 17 -15.21 9.85 10.85
N SER A 18 -14.59 8.83 10.25
CA SER A 18 -14.83 7.41 10.55
C SER A 18 -13.67 6.52 10.06
N GLY A 19 -13.55 5.31 10.63
CA GLY A 19 -12.56 4.32 10.25
C GLY A 19 -11.37 4.25 11.21
N THR A 20 -10.30 3.58 10.75
CA THR A 20 -9.04 3.41 11.46
C THR A 20 -7.96 4.28 10.82
N ILE A 21 -6.75 4.33 11.39
CA ILE A 21 -5.62 5.09 10.82
C ILE A 21 -5.35 4.66 9.37
N GLU A 22 -5.41 3.38 9.08
CA GLU A 22 -5.06 2.80 7.78
C GLU A 22 -6.21 2.82 6.77
N ASN A 23 -7.45 2.97 7.25
CA ASN A 23 -8.66 2.95 6.44
C ASN A 23 -9.69 3.92 7.00
N PHE A 24 -9.63 5.15 6.56
CA PHE A 24 -10.45 6.23 7.09
C PHE A 24 -11.17 7.02 6.01
N MET A 25 -12.20 7.71 6.44
CA MET A 25 -13.00 8.62 5.63
C MET A 25 -12.85 10.05 6.16
N ILE A 26 -12.70 10.99 5.24
CA ILE A 26 -12.73 12.42 5.50
C ILE A 26 -13.96 13.04 4.84
N GLU A 27 -14.43 14.14 5.40
CA GLU A 27 -15.41 15.03 4.77
C GLU A 27 -14.68 16.20 4.12
N ILE A 28 -15.00 16.46 2.85
CA ILE A 28 -14.38 17.56 2.11
C ILE A 28 -15.29 18.78 2.18
N PRO A 29 -14.80 19.93 2.62
CA PRO A 29 -15.57 21.16 2.64
C PRO A 29 -16.11 21.51 1.25
N PRO A 30 -17.43 21.75 1.08
CA PRO A 30 -18.04 21.98 -0.24
C PRO A 30 -17.43 23.12 -1.04
N HIS A 31 -16.92 24.16 -0.37
CA HIS A 31 -16.28 25.29 -1.03
C HIS A 31 -14.96 24.93 -1.76
N LEU A 32 -14.27 23.85 -1.32
CA LEU A 32 -13.07 23.36 -1.98
C LEU A 32 -13.40 22.60 -3.28
N LEU A 33 -14.61 22.09 -3.40
CA LEU A 33 -15.08 21.33 -4.56
C LEU A 33 -15.88 22.19 -5.54
N HIS A 34 -16.02 23.49 -5.26
CA HIS A 34 -16.77 24.38 -6.13
C HIS A 34 -16.07 24.55 -7.49
N LYS A 35 -16.81 24.29 -8.56
CA LYS A 35 -16.38 24.49 -9.96
C LYS A 35 -17.58 24.97 -10.77
N GLU A 36 -17.35 25.66 -11.86
CA GLU A 36 -18.38 26.03 -12.81
C GLU A 36 -18.81 24.84 -13.69
N LYS A 37 -20.00 24.93 -14.30
CA LYS A 37 -20.62 23.83 -15.03
C LYS A 37 -19.77 23.29 -16.21
N HIS A 38 -18.90 24.14 -16.78
CA HIS A 38 -18.02 23.80 -17.91
C HIS A 38 -16.58 23.44 -17.49
N GLN A 39 -16.31 23.48 -16.19
CA GLN A 39 -15.00 23.16 -15.65
C GLN A 39 -14.94 21.70 -15.20
N ARG A 40 -13.74 21.13 -15.28
CA ARG A 40 -13.41 19.81 -14.71
C ARG A 40 -12.49 19.98 -13.52
N MET A 41 -12.55 19.04 -12.59
CA MET A 41 -11.66 19.02 -11.44
C MET A 41 -10.83 17.75 -11.46
N ARG A 42 -9.56 17.87 -11.09
CA ARG A 42 -8.70 16.72 -10.80
C ARG A 42 -8.03 16.87 -9.44
N ILE A 43 -7.81 15.74 -8.80
CA ILE A 43 -7.10 15.62 -7.53
C ILE A 43 -5.77 14.97 -7.80
N ILE A 44 -4.70 15.55 -7.31
CA ILE A 44 -3.34 15.07 -7.46
C ILE A 44 -2.77 14.87 -6.06
N LEU A 45 -2.13 13.73 -5.81
CA LEU A 45 -1.36 13.54 -4.59
C LEU A 45 -0.08 14.35 -4.70
N ASN A 46 0.12 15.31 -3.80
CA ASN A 46 1.29 16.20 -3.81
C ASN A 46 2.45 15.64 -3.00
N ASP A 47 2.19 15.26 -1.77
CA ASP A 47 3.17 14.67 -0.86
C ASP A 47 2.51 13.72 0.12
N VAL A 48 3.33 12.84 0.74
CA VAL A 48 2.93 11.96 1.84
C VAL A 48 4.06 11.90 2.85
N ILE A 49 3.70 12.01 4.11
CA ILE A 49 4.56 11.78 5.27
C ILE A 49 3.98 10.60 6.04
N LEU A 50 4.62 9.43 5.90
CA LEU A 50 4.14 8.16 6.43
C LEU A 50 5.17 7.56 7.39
N PRO A 51 4.90 7.48 8.70
CA PRO A 51 5.78 6.79 9.65
C PRO A 51 5.84 5.29 9.36
N PHE A 52 7.05 4.72 9.30
CA PHE A 52 7.23 3.27 9.17
C PHE A 52 7.04 2.61 10.54
N THR A 53 5.79 2.51 11.00
CA THR A 53 5.44 1.97 12.31
C THR A 53 4.67 0.66 12.25
N TRP A 54 4.47 0.07 11.07
CA TRP A 54 3.84 -1.24 10.96
C TRP A 54 4.76 -2.36 11.44
N TYR A 55 4.15 -3.43 11.87
CA TYR A 55 4.85 -4.59 12.41
C TYR A 55 5.61 -5.35 11.33
N SER A 56 6.80 -5.84 11.64
CA SER A 56 7.55 -6.79 10.79
C SER A 56 6.88 -8.16 10.78
N VAL A 57 6.29 -8.57 11.90
CA VAL A 57 5.41 -9.74 12.01
C VAL A 57 3.97 -9.26 12.09
N GLN A 58 3.17 -9.57 11.07
CA GLN A 58 1.75 -9.25 11.00
C GLN A 58 0.91 -10.54 11.00
N PRO A 59 -0.39 -10.49 11.25
CA PRO A 59 -1.24 -11.68 11.17
C PRO A 59 -1.14 -12.44 9.84
N SER A 60 -0.85 -11.74 8.74
CA SER A 60 -0.71 -12.32 7.39
C SER A 60 0.63 -13.01 7.12
N ASN A 61 1.65 -12.84 7.98
CA ASN A 61 2.98 -13.46 7.84
C ASN A 61 3.50 -14.06 9.15
N SER A 62 2.61 -14.54 10.02
CA SER A 62 2.96 -14.94 11.40
C SER A 62 3.06 -16.46 11.61
N THR A 63 2.75 -17.30 10.62
CA THR A 63 2.68 -18.75 10.85
C THR A 63 3.78 -19.51 10.12
N LEU A 64 4.19 -20.62 10.75
CA LEU A 64 5.01 -21.66 10.13
C LEU A 64 4.49 -23.02 10.61
N GLN A 65 4.71 -24.07 9.82
CA GLN A 65 4.35 -25.44 10.15
C GLN A 65 5.61 -26.25 10.34
N VAL A 66 5.65 -27.06 11.40
CA VAL A 66 6.74 -28.00 11.61
C VAL A 66 6.15 -29.41 11.64
N THR A 67 6.69 -30.27 10.79
CA THR A 67 6.40 -31.71 10.83
C THR A 67 7.52 -32.38 11.60
N GLU A 68 7.18 -32.91 12.78
CA GLU A 68 8.10 -33.67 13.62
C GLU A 68 7.83 -35.18 13.47
N HIS A 69 8.87 -35.97 13.54
CA HIS A 69 8.79 -37.40 13.53
C HIS A 69 9.10 -37.94 14.93
N ILE A 70 8.10 -38.51 15.59
CA ILE A 70 8.16 -38.92 17.01
C ILE A 70 7.87 -40.40 17.15
N GLY A 71 8.58 -41.06 18.04
CA GLY A 71 8.35 -42.45 18.39
C GLY A 71 9.16 -43.48 17.59
N ASN A 72 8.90 -44.76 17.85
CA ASN A 72 9.53 -45.87 17.13
C ASN A 72 8.49 -46.98 16.92
N PRO A 73 7.97 -47.20 15.68
CA PRO A 73 8.34 -46.51 14.46
C PRO A 73 7.94 -45.02 14.49
N PRO A 74 8.64 -44.15 13.77
CA PRO A 74 8.37 -42.73 13.80
C PRO A 74 7.07 -42.39 13.10
N ALA A 75 6.21 -41.62 13.80
CA ALA A 75 5.00 -41.04 13.25
C ALA A 75 5.16 -39.51 13.00
N ALA A 76 4.59 -39.03 11.92
CA ALA A 76 4.66 -37.62 11.56
C ALA A 76 3.57 -36.80 12.28
N TYR A 77 3.96 -35.75 12.97
CA TYR A 77 3.08 -34.79 13.64
C TYR A 77 3.28 -33.41 13.05
N ILE A 78 2.21 -32.79 12.53
CA ILE A 78 2.24 -31.46 11.94
C ILE A 78 1.69 -30.47 12.97
N THR A 79 2.51 -29.54 13.39
CA THR A 79 2.14 -28.48 14.33
C THR A 79 2.30 -27.11 13.68
N THR A 80 1.29 -26.26 13.80
CA THR A 80 1.37 -24.85 13.37
C THR A 80 1.88 -24.01 14.54
N VAL A 81 3.00 -23.34 14.31
CA VAL A 81 3.59 -22.39 15.25
C VAL A 81 3.21 -20.99 14.81
N THR A 82 2.73 -20.17 15.74
CA THR A 82 2.29 -18.79 15.46
C THR A 82 3.19 -17.80 16.19
N LEU A 83 3.76 -16.86 15.44
CA LEU A 83 4.52 -15.74 15.98
C LEU A 83 3.55 -14.65 16.41
N THR A 84 3.83 -14.01 17.54
CA THR A 84 3.05 -12.86 18.00
C THR A 84 3.30 -11.67 17.09
N PRO A 85 2.26 -11.02 16.54
CA PRO A 85 2.44 -9.79 15.76
C PRO A 85 3.16 -8.70 16.54
N GLY A 86 4.10 -8.03 15.87
CA GLY A 86 4.91 -6.99 16.51
C GLY A 86 6.07 -6.51 15.63
N SER A 87 6.70 -5.43 16.06
CA SER A 87 7.95 -4.94 15.49
C SER A 87 9.13 -5.57 16.24
N TYR A 88 9.89 -6.39 15.55
CA TYR A 88 11.04 -7.08 16.11
C TYR A 88 12.34 -6.58 15.48
N HIS A 89 13.36 -6.43 16.28
CA HIS A 89 14.74 -6.48 15.81
C HIS A 89 15.11 -7.95 15.53
N VAL A 90 16.05 -8.20 14.62
CA VAL A 90 16.39 -9.57 14.17
C VAL A 90 16.72 -10.52 15.31
N LEU A 91 17.46 -10.07 16.33
CA LEU A 91 17.79 -10.90 17.48
C LEU A 91 16.58 -11.15 18.37
N GLN A 92 15.69 -10.17 18.52
CA GLN A 92 14.42 -10.35 19.22
C GLN A 92 13.51 -11.34 18.48
N LEU A 93 13.45 -11.26 17.14
CA LEU A 93 12.71 -12.23 16.32
C LEU A 93 13.27 -13.65 16.48
N ARG A 94 14.62 -13.81 16.48
CA ARG A 94 15.28 -15.09 16.75
C ARG A 94 14.86 -15.68 18.09
N ASP A 95 14.94 -14.89 19.14
CA ASP A 95 14.61 -15.35 20.51
C ASP A 95 13.13 -15.65 20.65
N HIS A 96 12.26 -14.82 20.07
CA HIS A 96 10.82 -15.07 20.03
C HIS A 96 10.49 -16.33 19.24
N LEU A 97 11.08 -16.51 18.06
CA LEU A 97 10.89 -17.70 17.22
C LEU A 97 11.33 -18.98 17.98
N MET A 98 12.50 -18.96 18.62
CA MET A 98 12.99 -20.06 19.41
C MET A 98 12.06 -20.39 20.59
N ALA A 99 11.55 -19.37 21.27
CA ALA A 99 10.58 -19.56 22.37
C ALA A 99 9.26 -20.18 21.88
N GLN A 100 8.71 -19.70 20.76
CA GLN A 100 7.47 -20.24 20.18
C GLN A 100 7.63 -21.69 19.68
N LEU A 101 8.75 -22.02 19.05
CA LEU A 101 9.06 -23.38 18.63
C LEU A 101 9.11 -24.31 19.84
N ASN A 102 9.87 -23.96 20.87
CA ASN A 102 10.03 -24.80 22.08
C ASN A 102 8.76 -24.89 22.96
N ALA A 103 7.85 -23.93 22.83
CA ALA A 103 6.56 -24.00 23.53
C ALA A 103 5.53 -24.88 22.81
N ALA A 104 5.60 -24.99 21.48
CA ALA A 104 4.60 -25.66 20.67
C ALA A 104 4.99 -27.09 20.24
N LEU A 105 6.28 -27.38 20.16
CA LEU A 105 6.84 -28.59 19.55
C LEU A 105 7.35 -29.60 20.60
N TYR A 106 7.46 -30.85 20.19
CA TYR A 106 7.95 -31.94 21.03
C TYR A 106 9.48 -31.91 21.16
N HIS A 107 10.19 -31.70 20.01
CA HIS A 107 11.64 -31.57 20.01
C HIS A 107 12.05 -30.16 20.46
N SER A 108 13.28 -30.05 20.99
CA SER A 108 13.84 -28.74 21.32
C SER A 108 14.58 -28.18 20.10
N TYR A 109 14.35 -26.91 19.84
CA TYR A 109 14.94 -26.19 18.73
C TYR A 109 15.84 -25.05 19.22
N THR A 110 16.98 -24.90 18.58
CA THR A 110 17.81 -23.70 18.68
C THR A 110 17.78 -22.96 17.35
N VAL A 111 17.74 -21.62 17.42
CA VAL A 111 17.77 -20.75 16.25
C VAL A 111 18.96 -19.80 16.38
N VAL A 112 19.83 -19.80 15.38
CA VAL A 112 21.00 -18.92 15.32
C VAL A 112 20.85 -17.99 14.12
N PHE A 113 21.17 -16.71 14.29
CA PHE A 113 21.26 -15.75 13.21
C PHE A 113 22.71 -15.53 12.83
N ASP A 114 23.02 -15.76 11.55
CA ASP A 114 24.33 -15.44 10.98
C ASP A 114 24.29 -14.03 10.36
N GLU A 115 25.01 -13.11 10.99
CA GLU A 115 25.07 -11.71 10.56
C GLU A 115 25.75 -11.53 9.19
N THR A 116 26.64 -12.44 8.80
CA THR A 116 27.37 -12.34 7.54
C THR A 116 26.48 -12.68 6.35
N SER A 117 25.67 -13.73 6.47
CA SER A 117 24.76 -14.18 5.40
C SER A 117 23.34 -13.65 5.56
N ALA A 118 23.03 -13.01 6.69
CA ALA A 118 21.67 -12.59 7.10
C ALA A 118 20.66 -13.74 7.08
N LYS A 119 21.07 -14.94 7.53
CA LYS A 119 20.27 -16.16 7.51
C LYS A 119 20.01 -16.70 8.89
N PHE A 120 18.86 -17.41 9.03
CA PHE A 120 18.61 -18.24 10.20
C PHE A 120 19.10 -19.68 9.98
N THR A 121 19.70 -20.25 11.03
CA THR A 121 20.02 -21.67 11.14
C THR A 121 19.19 -22.24 12.28
N PHE A 122 18.39 -23.25 11.97
CA PHE A 122 17.58 -24.01 12.92
C PHE A 122 18.27 -25.34 13.21
N THR A 123 18.37 -25.72 14.47
CA THR A 123 18.89 -27.05 14.87
C THR A 123 17.87 -27.71 15.79
N SER A 124 17.47 -28.95 15.45
CA SER A 124 16.57 -29.79 16.23
C SER A 124 17.38 -30.80 17.06
N ASN A 125 16.90 -31.13 18.25
CA ASN A 125 17.46 -32.24 19.04
C ASN A 125 16.88 -33.61 18.66
N ASN A 126 16.21 -33.74 17.52
CA ASN A 126 15.67 -35.01 17.03
C ASN A 126 16.79 -36.03 16.83
N ILE A 127 16.73 -37.12 17.58
CA ILE A 127 17.72 -38.21 17.51
C ILE A 127 17.29 -39.35 16.56
N VAL A 128 16.13 -39.23 15.95
CA VAL A 128 15.58 -40.26 15.04
C VAL A 128 16.15 -40.05 13.64
N HIS A 129 17.30 -40.61 13.36
CA HIS A 129 18.05 -40.42 12.12
C HIS A 129 17.34 -40.90 10.83
N SER A 130 16.25 -41.69 10.93
CA SER A 130 15.52 -42.22 9.79
C SER A 130 14.40 -41.30 9.29
N SER A 131 14.05 -40.27 10.04
CA SER A 131 12.95 -39.37 9.73
C SER A 131 13.29 -37.94 10.19
N MET A 132 13.62 -37.07 9.23
CA MET A 132 14.00 -35.68 9.50
C MET A 132 12.77 -34.79 9.69
N ASP A 133 12.88 -33.80 10.58
CA ASP A 133 11.86 -32.78 10.71
C ASP A 133 11.78 -31.93 9.42
N VAL A 134 10.62 -31.40 9.13
CA VAL A 134 10.36 -30.56 7.95
C VAL A 134 9.71 -29.27 8.35
N LEU A 135 10.26 -28.15 7.88
CA LEU A 135 9.65 -26.83 8.01
C LEU A 135 8.79 -26.54 6.79
N GLY A 136 7.51 -26.35 6.99
CA GLY A 136 6.53 -26.05 5.95
C GLY A 136 5.88 -24.69 6.15
N PHE A 137 5.14 -24.26 5.14
CA PHE A 137 4.47 -22.98 5.13
C PHE A 137 3.06 -23.09 4.56
N GLY A 138 2.08 -22.73 5.36
CA GLY A 138 0.67 -22.69 5.00
C GLY A 138 0.13 -21.28 4.78
N ALA A 139 -1.12 -21.07 5.13
CA ALA A 139 -1.72 -19.75 5.12
C ALA A 139 -1.03 -18.81 6.14
N ASN A 140 -1.03 -17.52 5.89
CA ASN A 140 -0.39 -16.49 6.73
C ASN A 140 1.10 -16.76 7.01
N SER A 141 1.79 -17.25 6.02
CA SER A 141 3.10 -17.86 6.12
C SER A 141 4.23 -16.86 6.36
N ALA A 142 5.10 -17.18 7.33
CA ALA A 142 6.30 -16.44 7.67
C ALA A 142 7.50 -16.73 6.73
N HIS A 143 7.31 -17.42 5.60
CA HIS A 143 8.43 -17.87 4.74
C HIS A 143 9.34 -16.74 4.28
N LYS A 144 8.78 -15.62 3.79
CA LYS A 144 9.56 -14.45 3.35
C LYS A 144 10.30 -13.81 4.52
N LEU A 145 9.62 -13.65 5.66
CA LEU A 145 10.21 -13.10 6.88
C LEU A 145 11.43 -13.89 7.31
N LEU A 146 11.34 -15.22 7.26
CA LEU A 146 12.41 -16.14 7.71
C LEU A 146 13.42 -16.50 6.60
N GLY A 147 13.26 -15.98 5.38
CA GLY A 147 14.16 -16.23 4.26
C GLY A 147 14.00 -17.60 3.61
N PHE A 148 12.79 -18.20 3.67
CA PHE A 148 12.48 -19.46 3.00
C PHE A 148 11.65 -19.27 1.74
N LYS A 149 11.62 -20.30 0.89
CA LYS A 149 10.69 -20.40 -0.24
C LYS A 149 9.43 -21.17 0.18
N ALA A 150 8.25 -20.66 -0.17
CA ALA A 150 6.99 -21.30 0.22
C ALA A 150 6.80 -22.69 -0.41
N ASP A 151 7.25 -22.87 -1.65
CA ASP A 151 6.98 -24.07 -2.45
C ASP A 151 8.05 -25.15 -2.32
N SER A 152 9.04 -24.96 -1.45
CA SER A 152 10.12 -25.92 -1.24
C SER A 152 9.91 -26.70 0.05
N GLN A 153 10.19 -28.02 0.01
CA GLN A 153 10.38 -28.79 1.22
C GLN A 153 11.68 -28.35 1.90
N ASN A 154 11.53 -27.74 3.09
CA ASN A 154 12.66 -27.30 3.89
C ASN A 154 12.94 -28.39 4.95
N THR A 155 13.68 -29.44 4.54
CA THR A 155 13.99 -30.60 5.37
C THR A 155 15.26 -30.37 6.17
N PHE A 156 15.22 -30.72 7.46
CA PHE A 156 16.40 -30.69 8.31
C PHE A 156 17.39 -31.78 7.85
N SER A 157 18.60 -31.40 7.52
CA SER A 157 19.68 -32.31 7.19
C SER A 157 20.61 -32.43 8.40
N THR A 158 20.81 -33.66 8.90
CA THR A 158 21.59 -33.91 10.12
C THR A 158 21.16 -32.97 11.26
N ASN A 159 19.83 -32.87 11.48
CA ASN A 159 19.21 -32.03 12.50
C ASN A 159 19.35 -30.50 12.30
N THR A 160 19.89 -30.07 11.18
CA THR A 160 20.11 -28.64 10.89
C THR A 160 19.40 -28.22 9.62
N LEU A 161 18.78 -27.04 9.64
CA LEU A 161 18.15 -26.39 8.50
C LEU A 161 18.61 -24.93 8.42
N VAL A 162 19.19 -24.53 7.30
CA VAL A 162 19.56 -23.14 7.03
C VAL A 162 18.56 -22.51 6.08
N SER A 163 18.13 -21.27 6.33
CA SER A 163 17.22 -20.57 5.43
C SER A 163 17.86 -20.42 4.03
N SER A 164 17.05 -20.60 2.99
CA SER A 164 17.53 -20.57 1.59
C SER A 164 17.98 -19.18 1.14
N GLY A 165 17.34 -18.14 1.67
CA GLY A 165 17.63 -16.72 1.44
C GLY A 165 17.88 -15.95 2.72
N ALA A 166 18.22 -14.67 2.59
CA ALA A 166 18.30 -13.74 3.70
C ALA A 166 16.91 -13.47 4.28
N ILE A 167 16.85 -13.16 5.57
CA ILE A 167 15.61 -12.74 6.24
C ILE A 167 15.08 -11.42 5.64
N ASN A 168 13.77 -11.24 5.66
CA ASN A 168 13.15 -10.01 5.22
C ASN A 168 12.25 -9.43 6.32
N MET A 169 12.76 -8.45 7.05
CA MET A 169 12.05 -7.77 8.15
C MET A 169 11.14 -6.64 7.69
N MET A 170 11.15 -6.29 6.40
CA MET A 170 10.43 -5.12 5.91
C MET A 170 8.93 -5.36 5.70
N PHE A 171 8.48 -6.61 5.73
CA PHE A 171 7.09 -7.01 5.43
C PHE A 171 6.66 -6.65 4.00
N THR A 172 6.81 -5.40 3.59
CA THR A 172 6.51 -4.89 2.25
C THR A 172 7.58 -3.89 1.79
N ASP A 173 7.89 -3.89 0.51
CA ASP A 173 8.79 -2.94 -0.16
C ASP A 173 8.09 -1.69 -0.69
N ALA A 174 6.76 -1.72 -0.72
CA ALA A 174 5.94 -0.60 -1.14
C ALA A 174 4.58 -0.62 -0.44
N VAL A 175 4.08 0.58 -0.13
CA VAL A 175 2.74 0.82 0.39
C VAL A 175 1.92 1.48 -0.71
N PHE A 176 0.68 1.04 -0.89
CA PHE A 176 -0.25 1.60 -1.86
C PHE A 176 -1.32 2.41 -1.14
N LEU A 177 -1.37 3.70 -1.43
CA LEU A 177 -2.47 4.55 -1.00
C LEU A 177 -3.63 4.38 -2.00
N HIS A 178 -4.74 3.86 -1.52
CA HIS A 178 -5.99 3.73 -2.28
C HIS A 178 -6.94 4.86 -1.94
N CYS A 179 -7.70 5.30 -2.96
CA CYS A 179 -8.83 6.21 -2.80
C CYS A 179 -10.08 5.55 -3.40
N ASP A 180 -11.23 5.73 -2.77
CA ASP A 180 -12.50 5.16 -3.23
C ASP A 180 -13.14 5.90 -4.41
N LEU A 181 -12.56 7.01 -4.84
CA LEU A 181 -12.99 7.69 -6.04
C LEU A 181 -12.79 6.81 -7.28
N PRO A 182 -13.77 6.80 -8.21
CA PRO A 182 -13.62 6.09 -9.46
C PRO A 182 -12.39 6.64 -10.22
N ASN A 183 -11.35 5.83 -10.24
CA ASN A 183 -10.12 6.18 -10.94
C ASN A 183 -10.25 5.81 -12.42
N THR A 184 -10.25 6.81 -13.29
CA THR A 184 -10.22 6.60 -14.75
C THR A 184 -8.82 6.19 -15.23
N ASN A 185 -7.79 6.43 -14.43
CA ASN A 185 -6.44 5.96 -14.70
C ASN A 185 -6.28 4.57 -14.09
N VAL A 186 -6.35 3.56 -14.95
CA VAL A 186 -6.16 2.17 -14.54
C VAL A 186 -4.68 1.93 -14.22
N ASN A 187 -4.30 2.07 -12.95
CA ASN A 187 -3.02 1.61 -12.48
C ASN A 187 -3.05 0.09 -12.39
N LYS A 188 -2.28 -0.58 -13.24
CA LYS A 188 -2.20 -2.04 -13.26
C LYS A 188 -1.07 -2.49 -12.35
N GLY A 189 -1.38 -3.31 -11.35
CA GLY A 189 -0.40 -4.04 -10.56
C GLY A 189 -0.31 -5.49 -11.03
N VAL A 190 0.89 -6.05 -11.05
CA VAL A 190 1.11 -7.48 -11.25
C VAL A 190 1.30 -8.09 -9.86
N GLY A 191 0.33 -8.89 -9.42
CA GLY A 191 0.45 -9.64 -8.16
C GLY A 191 1.38 -10.84 -8.29
N GLU A 192 1.75 -11.45 -7.18
CA GLU A 192 2.63 -12.64 -7.13
C GLU A 192 2.10 -13.87 -7.89
N ARG A 193 0.81 -13.88 -8.26
CA ARG A 193 0.15 -14.98 -8.98
C ARG A 193 -0.02 -14.70 -10.48
N GLU A 194 0.81 -13.84 -11.06
CA GLU A 194 0.77 -13.48 -12.49
C GLU A 194 -0.60 -12.95 -12.99
N SER A 195 -1.51 -12.63 -12.08
CA SER A 195 -2.80 -12.05 -12.42
C SER A 195 -2.69 -10.53 -12.45
N PHE A 196 -3.08 -9.92 -13.57
CA PHE A 196 -3.26 -8.48 -13.66
C PHE A 196 -4.47 -8.08 -12.82
N HIS A 197 -4.23 -7.41 -11.71
CA HIS A 197 -5.30 -6.78 -10.93
C HIS A 197 -5.46 -5.33 -11.37
N VAL A 198 -6.69 -4.94 -11.67
CA VAL A 198 -7.05 -3.53 -11.80
C VAL A 198 -6.94 -2.96 -10.38
N SER A 199 -5.91 -2.18 -10.14
CA SER A 199 -5.69 -1.56 -8.84
C SER A 199 -6.34 -0.18 -8.83
N ASN A 200 -7.22 0.08 -7.86
CA ASN A 200 -7.68 1.43 -7.52
C ASN A 200 -6.64 2.18 -6.69
N ALA A 201 -5.37 1.80 -6.78
CA ALA A 201 -4.31 2.49 -6.08
C ALA A 201 -4.18 3.92 -6.63
N PHE A 202 -4.28 4.87 -5.73
CA PHE A 202 -4.06 6.27 -6.03
C PHE A 202 -2.56 6.54 -6.21
N ALA A 203 -1.73 5.98 -5.32
CA ALA A 203 -0.28 6.13 -5.40
C ALA A 203 0.46 4.91 -4.87
N LYS A 204 1.69 4.69 -5.37
CA LYS A 204 2.67 3.74 -4.86
C LYS A 204 3.75 4.50 -4.11
N LEU A 205 3.92 4.19 -2.82
CA LEU A 205 4.94 4.76 -1.94
C LEU A 205 6.01 3.70 -1.71
N ALA A 206 7.22 3.93 -2.20
CA ALA A 206 8.34 3.01 -1.97
C ALA A 206 8.79 3.10 -0.51
N VAL A 207 9.02 1.95 0.12
CA VAL A 207 9.63 1.87 1.46
C VAL A 207 11.14 1.94 1.30
N ASN A 208 11.67 3.15 1.42
CA ASN A 208 13.10 3.46 1.18
C ASN A 208 13.84 3.85 2.47
N THR A 209 13.28 3.50 3.62
CA THR A 209 13.85 3.82 4.94
C THR A 209 13.77 2.62 5.88
N SER A 210 14.50 2.67 6.99
CA SER A 210 14.46 1.63 8.03
C SER A 210 13.21 1.76 8.91
N PRO A 211 12.77 0.68 9.59
CA PRO A 211 11.70 0.73 10.58
C PRO A 211 11.90 1.86 11.60
N PHE A 212 10.79 2.45 12.05
CA PHE A 212 10.71 3.59 12.98
C PHE A 212 11.19 4.93 12.41
N ASN A 213 11.57 4.99 11.14
CA ASN A 213 11.80 6.24 10.41
C ASN A 213 10.55 6.64 9.60
N THR A 214 10.62 7.80 8.97
CA THR A 214 9.51 8.34 8.18
C THR A 214 9.78 8.21 6.70
N ILE A 215 8.82 7.69 5.96
CA ILE A 215 8.78 7.71 4.49
C ILE A 215 8.27 9.08 4.07
N ILE A 216 9.07 9.80 3.31
CA ILE A 216 8.70 11.08 2.72
C ILE A 216 8.60 10.88 1.20
N TYR A 217 7.41 11.10 0.67
CA TYR A 217 7.14 11.07 -0.75
C TYR A 217 6.74 12.46 -1.25
N GLN A 218 7.31 12.89 -2.36
CA GLN A 218 6.93 14.11 -3.07
C GLN A 218 6.66 13.79 -4.54
N ASN A 219 5.51 14.21 -5.03
CA ASN A 219 5.11 14.04 -6.41
C ASN A 219 5.56 15.25 -7.23
N THR A 220 6.64 15.09 -7.99
CA THR A 220 7.23 16.16 -8.80
C THR A 220 6.62 16.26 -10.20
N ASN A 221 5.98 15.20 -10.70
CA ASN A 221 5.54 15.08 -12.08
C ASN A 221 4.01 15.05 -12.24
N ASP A 222 3.25 15.22 -11.16
CA ASP A 222 1.78 15.10 -11.15
C ASP A 222 1.25 13.73 -11.68
N ASP A 223 2.02 12.65 -11.51
CA ASP A 223 1.72 11.32 -12.07
C ASP A 223 0.52 10.65 -11.39
N TYR A 224 0.29 10.92 -10.09
CA TYR A 224 -0.79 10.33 -9.31
C TYR A 224 -1.98 11.29 -9.24
N LEU A 225 -2.87 11.17 -10.22
CA LEU A 225 -4.05 12.02 -10.36
C LEU A 225 -5.34 11.20 -10.50
N ILE A 226 -6.44 11.76 -10.01
CA ILE A 226 -7.81 11.24 -10.19
C ILE A 226 -8.67 12.38 -10.73
N ASN A 227 -9.41 12.10 -11.80
CA ASN A 227 -10.42 13.03 -12.29
C ASN A 227 -11.67 12.91 -11.40
N VAL A 228 -12.10 14.02 -10.84
CA VAL A 228 -13.31 14.07 -9.99
C VAL A 228 -14.53 13.97 -10.88
N PRO A 229 -15.44 13.02 -10.65
CA PRO A 229 -16.69 12.94 -11.39
C PRO A 229 -17.57 14.18 -11.11
N ASP A 230 -18.53 14.45 -12.02
CA ASP A 230 -19.43 15.62 -11.89
C ASP A 230 -20.47 15.47 -10.76
N SER A 231 -20.57 14.31 -10.14
CA SER A 231 -21.40 14.07 -8.96
C SER A 231 -20.84 14.79 -7.72
N HIS A 232 -21.72 15.20 -6.82
CA HIS A 232 -21.33 15.85 -5.56
C HIS A 232 -20.42 14.93 -4.74
N LEU A 233 -19.16 15.29 -4.64
CA LEU A 233 -18.19 14.62 -3.79
C LEU A 233 -18.28 15.27 -2.39
N GLN A 234 -18.74 14.50 -1.40
CA GLN A 234 -18.77 14.98 0.00
C GLN A 234 -17.72 14.27 0.86
N ASN A 235 -17.48 13.00 0.58
CA ASN A 235 -16.59 12.16 1.37
C ASN A 235 -15.56 11.48 0.48
N MET A 236 -14.37 11.27 1.03
CA MET A 236 -13.32 10.47 0.43
C MET A 236 -12.81 9.46 1.44
N ARG A 237 -12.66 8.22 1.00
CA ARG A 237 -12.04 7.15 1.79
C ARG A 237 -10.65 6.87 1.30
N PHE A 238 -9.71 6.81 2.24
CA PHE A 238 -8.33 6.43 1.97
C PHE A 238 -7.99 5.13 2.68
N THR A 239 -7.24 4.26 2.01
CA THR A 239 -6.82 2.98 2.58
C THR A 239 -5.37 2.70 2.21
N LEU A 240 -4.54 2.33 3.19
CA LEU A 240 -3.16 1.88 2.97
C LEU A 240 -3.12 0.35 2.85
N LYS A 241 -2.54 -0.14 1.75
CA LYS A 241 -2.47 -1.57 1.44
C LYS A 241 -1.09 -1.99 0.94
N THR A 242 -0.80 -3.27 1.07
CA THR A 242 0.32 -3.94 0.38
C THR A 242 -0.03 -4.18 -1.10
N LEU A 243 0.95 -4.67 -1.87
CA LEU A 243 0.73 -5.13 -3.25
C LEU A 243 -0.33 -6.25 -3.33
N ASN A 244 -0.43 -7.09 -2.30
CA ASN A 244 -1.40 -8.19 -2.22
C ASN A 244 -2.77 -7.75 -1.70
N HIS A 245 -3.03 -6.45 -1.59
CA HIS A 245 -4.26 -5.84 -1.07
C HIS A 245 -4.52 -6.04 0.42
N ASP A 246 -3.55 -6.54 1.20
CA ASP A 246 -3.66 -6.60 2.65
C ASP A 246 -3.59 -5.20 3.24
N ILE A 247 -4.45 -4.88 4.19
CA ILE A 247 -4.39 -3.61 4.93
C ILE A 247 -3.17 -3.63 5.85
N ILE A 248 -2.40 -2.56 5.82
CA ILE A 248 -1.22 -2.39 6.67
C ILE A 248 -1.67 -1.80 8.00
N THR A 249 -1.35 -2.46 9.11
CA THR A 249 -1.67 -1.92 10.44
C THR A 249 -0.58 -0.94 10.87
N LEU A 250 -0.95 0.32 11.09
CA LEU A 250 -0.08 1.38 11.59
C LEU A 250 -0.26 1.57 13.10
N ASN A 251 0.80 2.05 13.75
CA ASN A 251 0.76 2.43 15.17
C ASN A 251 0.90 3.95 15.38
N ASP A 252 0.96 4.72 14.30
CA ASP A 252 1.10 6.17 14.36
C ASP A 252 0.37 6.82 13.19
N GLU A 253 -0.03 8.06 13.38
CA GLU A 253 -0.78 8.84 12.40
C GLU A 253 0.11 9.27 11.24
N TYR A 254 -0.49 9.48 10.06
CA TYR A 254 0.20 9.95 8.87
C TYR A 254 -0.54 11.11 8.22
N SER A 255 0.17 11.84 7.36
CA SER A 255 -0.39 12.98 6.66
C SER A 255 -0.02 12.99 5.19
N PHE A 256 -0.84 13.66 4.40
CA PHE A 256 -0.58 13.88 2.98
C PHE A 256 -1.29 15.14 2.50
N THR A 257 -0.81 15.68 1.40
CA THR A 257 -1.39 16.86 0.76
C THR A 257 -2.00 16.48 -0.58
N LEU A 258 -3.25 16.87 -0.79
CA LEU A 258 -3.90 16.81 -2.08
C LEU A 258 -3.87 18.18 -2.75
N LYS A 259 -3.52 18.21 -4.02
CA LYS A 259 -3.64 19.36 -4.89
C LYS A 259 -4.90 19.19 -5.75
N LEU A 260 -5.87 20.06 -5.57
CA LEU A 260 -7.08 20.13 -6.38
C LEU A 260 -6.86 21.16 -7.48
N GLU A 261 -7.01 20.76 -8.72
CA GLU A 261 -6.89 21.66 -9.88
C GLU A 261 -8.22 21.73 -10.62
N VAL A 262 -8.67 22.96 -10.87
CA VAL A 262 -9.82 23.23 -11.71
C VAL A 262 -9.31 23.52 -13.12
N LEU A 263 -9.84 22.79 -14.08
CA LEU A 263 -9.43 22.81 -15.48
C LEU A 263 -10.55 23.38 -16.35
N GLU A 264 -10.18 24.25 -17.26
CA GLU A 264 -11.07 24.77 -18.28
C GLU A 264 -10.69 24.27 -19.68
N ASP A 265 -11.69 23.97 -20.50
CA ASP A 265 -11.47 23.46 -21.85
C ASP A 265 -11.22 24.64 -22.82
N ASP A 266 -10.04 24.71 -23.39
CA ASP A 266 -9.63 25.81 -24.29
C ASP A 266 -10.52 25.92 -25.51
N GLU A 267 -11.04 24.79 -26.03
CA GLU A 267 -11.96 24.79 -27.19
C GLU A 267 -13.29 25.48 -26.85
N LYS A 268 -13.84 25.29 -25.66
CA LYS A 268 -15.08 25.95 -25.25
C LYS A 268 -14.88 27.43 -25.01
N GLN A 269 -13.73 27.85 -24.53
CA GLN A 269 -13.39 29.27 -24.39
C GLN A 269 -13.32 29.97 -25.75
N ILE A 270 -12.70 29.32 -26.75
CA ILE A 270 -12.63 29.83 -28.13
C ILE A 270 -14.04 29.93 -28.73
N VAL A 271 -14.90 28.93 -28.52
CA VAL A 271 -16.28 28.97 -29.02
C VAL A 271 -17.08 30.10 -28.38
N GLN A 272 -16.99 30.30 -27.07
CA GLN A 272 -17.66 31.40 -26.37
C GLN A 272 -17.16 32.76 -26.82
N GLN A 273 -15.83 32.92 -26.99
CA GLN A 273 -15.26 34.18 -27.51
C GLN A 273 -15.72 34.46 -28.94
N ASN A 274 -15.80 33.45 -29.79
CA ASN A 274 -16.29 33.59 -31.16
C ASN A 274 -17.79 33.92 -31.22
N MET A 275 -18.60 33.36 -30.30
CA MET A 275 -20.01 33.74 -30.20
C MET A 275 -20.20 35.20 -29.73
N ALA A 276 -19.47 35.60 -28.71
CA ALA A 276 -19.50 36.99 -28.21
C ALA A 276 -19.01 38.00 -29.29
N LEU A 277 -17.98 37.65 -30.04
CA LEU A 277 -17.47 38.46 -31.17
C LEU A 277 -18.52 38.55 -32.27
N GLY A 278 -19.23 37.47 -32.58
CA GLY A 278 -20.33 37.43 -33.55
C GLY A 278 -21.53 38.31 -33.16
N GLU A 279 -21.87 38.36 -31.87
CA GLU A 279 -22.91 39.29 -31.39
C GLU A 279 -22.51 40.74 -31.42
N LEU A 280 -21.27 41.06 -31.03
CA LEU A 280 -20.70 42.40 -31.18
C LEU A 280 -20.70 42.85 -32.61
N LEU A 281 -20.32 42.01 -33.56
CA LEU A 281 -20.33 42.31 -34.99
C LEU A 281 -21.74 42.60 -35.51
N LYS A 282 -22.74 41.81 -35.07
CA LYS A 282 -24.14 42.07 -35.40
C LYS A 282 -24.66 43.44 -34.90
N LEU A 283 -24.30 43.82 -33.68
CA LEU A 283 -24.64 45.14 -33.08
C LEU A 283 -24.00 46.24 -33.85
N LEU A 284 -22.72 46.10 -34.25
CA LEU A 284 -21.99 47.11 -35.02
C LEU A 284 -22.59 47.30 -36.42
N ILE A 285 -22.99 46.23 -37.09
CA ILE A 285 -23.66 46.29 -38.39
C ILE A 285 -25.06 47.00 -38.25
N LEU A 286 -25.77 46.74 -37.14
CA LEU A 286 -27.03 47.39 -36.89
C LEU A 286 -26.88 48.90 -36.68
N GLN A 287 -25.86 49.33 -35.91
CA GLN A 287 -25.52 50.74 -35.71
C GLN A 287 -25.07 51.43 -37.02
N MET A 288 -24.33 50.77 -37.86
CA MET A 288 -23.92 51.30 -39.18
C MET A 288 -25.12 51.48 -40.13
N ARG A 289 -26.12 50.59 -40.04
CA ARG A 289 -27.37 50.72 -40.82
C ARG A 289 -28.24 51.86 -40.36
N THR A 290 -28.35 52.07 -39.04
CA THR A 290 -29.08 53.24 -38.51
C THR A 290 -28.44 54.57 -38.83
N LEU A 291 -27.14 54.66 -38.81
CA LEU A 291 -26.38 55.87 -39.24
C LEU A 291 -26.54 56.16 -40.73
N LYS A 292 -26.67 55.16 -41.60
CA LYS A 292 -26.95 55.37 -43.05
C LYS A 292 -28.39 55.76 -43.37
N SER A 293 -29.34 55.47 -42.47
CA SER A 293 -30.76 55.88 -42.68
C SER A 293 -31.08 57.26 -42.15
N THR A 294 -30.13 57.93 -41.50
CA THR A 294 -30.25 59.29 -40.95
C THR A 294 -29.51 60.35 -41.78
N GLN A 295 -28.91 59.96 -42.89
CA GLN A 295 -28.41 60.83 -43.96
C GLN A 295 -29.35 60.79 -45.20
#